data_aebe17d339f8479c4be64cf8f126f99c
#
_entry.id   aebe17d339f8479c4be64cf8f126f99c
#
_cell.length_a   1.000
_cell.length_b   1.000
_cell.length_c   1.000
_cell.angle_alpha   90.00
_cell.angle_beta   90.00
_cell.angle_gamma   90.00
#
_symmetry.space_group_name_H-M   'P 1'
#
loop_
_entity.id
_entity.type
_entity.pdbx_description
1 polymer ?
#
loop_
_entity_poly.entity_id
_entity_poly.type
_entity_poly.pdbx_seq_one_letter_code
_entity_poly.pdbx_strand_id
1 'polypeptide(L)'
;MARIKYSFKKMGYEEALESDKEALEWFTKHKGQFGHFIGGRFTKPKNLFKTINPFNKKEIAKVSQGTIADIKNSVKVARSGLKKWQSLSCFQRSKYLYAIARYIQKESRTISVLESLENGK
;
A
#
# COMPACT_ATOMS: atom_id res chain seq x y z
N MET A 1 -9.78 25.34 -34.44
CA MET A 1 -8.74 24.31 -34.56
C MET A 1 -7.43 24.64 -33.79
N ALA A 2 -6.97 25.89 -33.74
CA ALA A 2 -5.75 26.27 -32.98
C ALA A 2 -5.82 25.97 -31.45
N ARG A 3 -6.98 26.14 -30.82
CA ARG A 3 -7.19 25.92 -29.36
C ARG A 3 -7.07 24.46 -28.96
N ILE A 4 -7.50 23.54 -29.84
CA ILE A 4 -7.40 22.07 -29.56
C ILE A 4 -5.95 21.60 -29.67
N LYS A 5 -5.20 22.04 -30.70
CA LYS A 5 -3.76 21.74 -30.85
C LYS A 5 -2.91 22.26 -29.67
N TYR A 6 -3.29 23.40 -29.08
CA TYR A 6 -2.60 23.95 -27.93
C TYR A 6 -2.89 23.16 -26.62
N SER A 7 -4.14 22.65 -26.48
CA SER A 7 -4.53 21.76 -25.39
C SER A 7 -3.78 20.43 -25.44
N PHE A 8 -3.66 19.82 -26.62
CA PHE A 8 -2.88 18.58 -26.81
C PHE A 8 -1.37 18.76 -26.56
N LYS A 9 -0.78 19.91 -26.88
CA LYS A 9 0.62 20.21 -26.59
C LYS A 9 0.90 20.49 -25.12
N LYS A 10 -0.12 20.91 -24.34
CA LYS A 10 -0.04 21.14 -22.89
C LYS A 10 -0.46 19.94 -22.05
N MET A 11 -1.13 18.96 -22.64
CA MET A 11 -1.23 17.63 -22.02
C MET A 11 0.17 17.03 -22.17
N GLY A 12 1.00 17.25 -21.19
CA GLY A 12 2.25 16.55 -21.09
C GLY A 12 1.95 15.07 -21.16
N TYR A 13 2.26 14.45 -22.26
CA TYR A 13 2.47 13.02 -22.34
C TYR A 13 3.80 12.78 -21.63
N GLU A 14 3.85 13.16 -20.37
CA GLU A 14 4.91 12.76 -19.48
C GLU A 14 4.89 11.24 -19.41
N GLU A 15 6.08 10.68 -19.28
CA GLU A 15 6.40 9.26 -19.23
C GLU A 15 5.19 8.37 -18.95
N ALA A 16 4.97 7.42 -19.84
CA ALA A 16 3.77 6.60 -19.89
C ALA A 16 3.17 6.37 -18.50
N LEU A 17 1.85 6.51 -18.38
CA LEU A 17 1.08 6.19 -17.18
C LEU A 17 1.44 4.81 -16.55
N GLU A 18 2.30 4.07 -17.18
CA GLU A 18 2.81 2.73 -16.88
C GLU A 18 4.17 2.72 -16.15
N SER A 19 4.75 3.88 -15.83
CA SER A 19 6.03 3.94 -15.10
C SER A 19 5.89 3.32 -13.69
N ASP A 20 6.84 2.46 -13.33
CA ASP A 20 6.96 1.85 -12.00
C ASP A 20 7.79 2.71 -11.02
N LYS A 21 8.29 3.86 -11.47
CA LYS A 21 9.22 4.73 -10.76
C LYS A 21 8.76 5.09 -9.34
N GLU A 22 7.52 5.54 -9.18
CA GLU A 22 6.97 5.90 -7.86
C GLU A 22 6.96 4.71 -6.89
N ALA A 23 6.59 3.53 -7.39
CA ALA A 23 6.58 2.31 -6.58
C ALA A 23 8.00 1.90 -6.16
N LEU A 24 8.97 1.99 -7.07
CA LEU A 24 10.37 1.69 -6.78
C LEU A 24 10.98 2.71 -5.81
N GLU A 25 10.67 3.98 -5.96
CA GLU A 25 11.04 5.04 -5.00
C GLU A 25 10.44 4.76 -3.62
N TRP A 26 9.18 4.31 -3.56
CA TRP A 26 8.53 3.93 -2.32
C TRP A 26 9.26 2.77 -1.62
N PHE A 27 9.66 1.72 -2.33
CA PHE A 27 10.48 0.64 -1.77
C PHE A 27 11.81 1.15 -1.24
N THR A 28 12.49 1.99 -2.00
CA THR A 28 13.78 2.58 -1.61
C THR A 28 13.66 3.41 -0.33
N LYS A 29 12.63 4.24 -0.24
CA LYS A 29 12.31 5.04 0.95
C LYS A 29 12.09 4.17 2.20
N HIS A 30 11.50 2.99 2.04
CA HIS A 30 11.25 2.04 3.12
C HIS A 30 12.38 1.01 3.31
N LYS A 31 13.55 1.19 2.65
CA LYS A 31 14.71 0.28 2.72
C LYS A 31 14.39 -1.16 2.30
N GLY A 32 13.30 -1.38 1.58
CA GLY A 32 12.86 -2.69 1.12
C GLY A 32 12.61 -3.72 2.21
N GLN A 33 12.40 -3.32 3.47
CA GLN A 33 12.15 -4.24 4.58
C GLN A 33 10.89 -3.84 5.34
N PHE A 34 9.98 -4.78 5.51
CA PHE A 34 8.67 -4.52 6.08
C PHE A 34 8.38 -5.42 7.29
N GLY A 35 8.03 -4.78 8.41
CA GLY A 35 7.46 -5.43 9.58
C GLY A 35 5.94 -5.57 9.48
N HIS A 36 5.32 -6.11 10.52
CA HIS A 36 3.86 -6.14 10.64
C HIS A 36 3.34 -4.78 11.08
N PHE A 37 2.13 -4.43 10.64
CA PHE A 37 1.41 -3.26 11.16
C PHE A 37 0.38 -3.72 12.19
N ILE A 38 0.67 -3.50 13.46
CA ILE A 38 -0.16 -3.96 14.57
C ILE A 38 -0.35 -2.83 15.57
N GLY A 39 -1.58 -2.53 15.94
CA GLY A 39 -1.88 -1.50 16.93
C GLY A 39 -1.53 -0.09 16.48
N GLY A 40 -1.65 0.22 15.19
CA GLY A 40 -1.40 1.55 14.64
C GLY A 40 0.09 1.86 14.42
N ARG A 41 0.98 0.88 14.48
CA ARG A 41 2.42 1.07 14.26
C ARG A 41 3.07 -0.13 13.61
N PHE A 42 4.16 0.11 12.88
CA PHE A 42 4.99 -0.96 12.33
C PHE A 42 5.86 -1.58 13.42
N THR A 43 5.96 -2.90 13.41
CA THR A 43 6.94 -3.65 14.20
C THR A 43 8.31 -3.57 13.53
N LYS A 44 9.39 -3.79 14.29
CA LYS A 44 10.72 -3.97 13.69
C LYS A 44 10.71 -5.21 12.78
N PRO A 45 11.28 -5.13 11.57
CA PRO A 45 11.43 -6.29 10.69
C PRO A 45 12.24 -7.40 11.37
N LYS A 46 11.72 -8.65 11.33
CA LYS A 46 12.38 -9.84 11.87
C LYS A 46 11.94 -11.09 11.12
N ASN A 47 12.76 -12.14 11.12
CA ASN A 47 12.46 -13.41 10.43
C ASN A 47 12.00 -13.17 8.99
N LEU A 48 12.83 -12.48 8.23
CA LEU A 48 12.48 -11.98 6.91
C LEU A 48 12.47 -13.09 5.86
N PHE A 49 11.46 -13.11 5.01
CA PHE A 49 11.45 -13.82 3.75
C PHE A 49 11.40 -12.84 2.57
N LYS A 50 11.85 -13.29 1.40
CA LYS A 50 11.94 -12.47 0.19
C LYS A 50 10.63 -12.55 -0.59
N THR A 51 10.17 -11.41 -1.12
CA THR A 51 9.19 -11.37 -2.21
C THR A 51 9.95 -11.22 -3.53
N ILE A 52 9.47 -11.87 -4.57
CA ILE A 52 10.16 -12.00 -5.85
C ILE A 52 9.21 -11.61 -6.97
N ASN A 53 9.67 -10.74 -7.86
CA ASN A 53 8.93 -10.43 -9.07
C ASN A 53 8.88 -11.67 -9.99
N PRO A 54 7.70 -12.23 -10.28
CA PRO A 54 7.58 -13.44 -11.07
C PRO A 54 8.05 -13.28 -12.52
N PHE A 55 8.03 -12.07 -13.06
CA PHE A 55 8.46 -11.78 -14.42
C PHE A 55 9.98 -11.91 -14.60
N ASN A 56 10.76 -11.29 -13.73
CA ASN A 56 12.22 -11.21 -13.89
C ASN A 56 13.02 -11.96 -12.80
N LYS A 57 12.33 -12.61 -11.86
CA LYS A 57 12.88 -13.39 -10.73
C LYS A 57 13.76 -12.57 -9.78
N LYS A 58 13.71 -11.24 -9.84
CA LYS A 58 14.47 -10.36 -8.94
C LYS A 58 13.73 -10.18 -7.61
N GLU A 59 14.51 -10.03 -6.54
CA GLU A 59 13.97 -9.68 -5.22
C GLU A 59 13.34 -8.28 -5.27
N ILE A 60 12.11 -8.17 -4.77
CA ILE A 60 11.39 -6.90 -4.65
C ILE A 60 11.62 -6.32 -3.26
N ALA A 61 11.37 -7.13 -2.24
CA ALA A 61 11.41 -6.70 -0.85
C ALA A 61 11.63 -7.89 0.10
N LYS A 62 11.82 -7.59 1.38
CA LYS A 62 11.85 -8.57 2.47
C LYS A 62 10.73 -8.25 3.46
N VAL A 63 9.94 -9.25 3.78
CA VAL A 63 8.77 -9.11 4.64
C VAL A 63 8.92 -10.01 5.87
N SER A 64 8.46 -9.54 7.01
CA SER A 64 8.51 -10.32 8.25
C SER A 64 7.58 -11.53 8.19
N GLN A 65 8.11 -12.70 8.52
CA GLN A 65 7.29 -13.90 8.76
C GLN A 65 6.53 -13.75 10.08
N GLY A 66 5.20 -13.89 10.03
CA GLY A 66 4.36 -13.83 11.23
C GLY A 66 4.56 -15.06 12.12
N THR A 67 4.57 -14.84 13.42
CA THR A 67 4.62 -15.90 14.44
C THR A 67 3.24 -16.05 15.10
N ILE A 68 3.04 -17.16 15.82
CA ILE A 68 1.84 -17.37 16.65
C ILE A 68 1.65 -16.23 17.66
N ALA A 69 2.75 -15.71 18.22
CA ALA A 69 2.71 -14.57 19.13
C ALA A 69 2.22 -13.29 18.45
N ASP A 70 2.66 -13.04 17.21
CA ASP A 70 2.20 -11.89 16.42
C ASP A 70 0.70 -12.00 16.12
N ILE A 71 0.22 -13.20 15.76
CA ILE A 71 -1.22 -13.45 15.53
C ILE A 71 -2.03 -13.20 16.81
N LYS A 72 -1.61 -13.78 17.94
CA LYS A 72 -2.30 -13.58 19.24
C LYS A 72 -2.35 -12.10 19.62
N ASN A 73 -1.24 -11.38 19.44
CA ASN A 73 -1.19 -9.94 19.70
C ASN A 73 -2.10 -9.14 18.75
N SER A 74 -2.13 -9.46 17.46
CA SER A 74 -3.01 -8.82 16.49
C SER A 74 -4.49 -8.97 16.85
N VAL A 75 -4.90 -10.19 17.24
CA VAL A 75 -6.29 -10.46 17.67
C VAL A 75 -6.61 -9.69 18.96
N LYS A 76 -5.71 -9.66 19.94
CA LYS A 76 -5.89 -8.91 21.18
C LYS A 76 -6.10 -7.42 20.90
N VAL A 77 -5.26 -6.83 20.07
CA VAL A 77 -5.35 -5.42 19.68
C VAL A 77 -6.64 -5.13 18.88
N ALA A 78 -6.99 -6.00 17.93
CA ALA A 78 -8.23 -5.88 17.17
C ALA A 78 -9.47 -5.90 18.08
N ARG A 79 -9.53 -6.80 19.05
CA ARG A 79 -10.63 -6.85 20.04
C ARG A 79 -10.72 -5.59 20.91
N SER A 80 -9.58 -5.00 21.26
CA SER A 80 -9.57 -3.71 21.96
C SER A 80 -10.09 -2.58 21.08
N GLY A 81 -9.69 -2.57 19.81
CA GLY A 81 -10.20 -1.60 18.82
C GLY A 81 -11.69 -1.75 18.53
N LEU A 82 -12.19 -3.00 18.53
CA LEU A 82 -13.61 -3.30 18.29
C LEU A 82 -14.54 -2.56 19.25
N LYS A 83 -14.21 -2.50 20.52
CA LYS A 83 -15.01 -1.79 21.53
C LYS A 83 -15.20 -0.32 21.17
N LYS A 84 -14.11 0.35 20.75
CA LYS A 84 -14.16 1.75 20.30
C LYS A 84 -14.96 1.90 19.00
N TRP A 85 -14.76 0.97 18.06
CA TRP A 85 -15.49 0.96 16.80
C TRP A 85 -17.00 0.77 16.99
N GLN A 86 -17.41 -0.10 17.88
CA GLN A 86 -18.81 -0.37 18.20
C GLN A 86 -19.50 0.81 18.91
N SER A 87 -18.77 1.64 19.66
CA SER A 87 -19.32 2.83 20.31
C SER A 87 -19.60 3.98 19.33
N LEU A 88 -19.08 3.90 18.10
CA LEU A 88 -19.32 4.90 17.06
C LEU A 88 -20.69 4.68 16.40
N SER A 89 -21.39 5.78 16.08
CA SER A 89 -22.59 5.72 15.25
C SER A 89 -22.29 5.23 13.83
N CYS A 90 -23.30 4.75 13.09
CA CYS A 90 -23.15 4.36 11.68
C CYS A 90 -22.57 5.50 10.84
N PHE A 91 -23.01 6.74 11.09
CA PHE A 91 -22.52 7.93 10.41
C PHE A 91 -21.02 8.19 10.69
N GLN A 92 -20.58 8.02 11.93
CA GLN A 92 -19.17 8.15 12.26
C GLN A 92 -18.32 7.06 11.60
N ARG A 93 -18.79 5.81 11.61
CA ARG A 93 -18.10 4.70 10.92
C ARG A 93 -17.99 4.93 9.42
N SER A 94 -19.06 5.43 8.79
CA SER A 94 -19.05 5.72 7.34
C SER A 94 -18.01 6.77 6.96
N LYS A 95 -17.77 7.78 7.80
CA LYS A 95 -16.69 8.77 7.58
C LYS A 95 -15.30 8.12 7.54
N TYR A 96 -15.01 7.18 8.43
CA TYR A 96 -13.73 6.45 8.40
C TYR A 96 -13.59 5.61 7.14
N LEU A 97 -14.63 4.87 6.74
CA LEU A 97 -14.61 4.07 5.53
C LEU A 97 -14.43 4.95 4.27
N TYR A 98 -15.12 6.08 4.22
CA TYR A 98 -14.96 7.04 3.14
C TYR A 98 -13.54 7.61 3.09
N ALA A 99 -12.93 7.97 4.23
CA ALA A 99 -11.57 8.45 4.28
C ALA A 99 -10.57 7.39 3.77
N ILE A 100 -10.75 6.11 4.14
CA ILE A 100 -9.95 5.00 3.64
C ILE A 100 -10.09 4.87 2.11
N ALA A 101 -11.32 4.90 1.59
CA ALA A 101 -11.58 4.82 0.15
C ALA A 101 -10.89 5.96 -0.62
N ARG A 102 -10.98 7.19 -0.09
CA ARG A 102 -10.30 8.35 -0.69
C ARG A 102 -8.77 8.23 -0.66
N TYR A 103 -8.22 7.66 0.40
CA TYR A 103 -6.79 7.43 0.48
C TYR A 103 -6.32 6.36 -0.52
N ILE A 104 -7.04 5.24 -0.62
CA ILE A 104 -6.77 4.20 -1.62
C ILE A 104 -6.85 4.80 -3.04
N GLN A 105 -7.85 5.63 -3.31
CA GLN A 105 -8.01 6.29 -4.60
C GLN A 105 -6.83 7.23 -4.91
N LYS A 106 -6.33 7.96 -3.91
CA LYS A 106 -5.16 8.84 -4.05
C LYS A 106 -3.89 8.05 -4.38
N GLU A 107 -3.68 6.92 -3.71
CA GLU A 107 -2.49 6.09 -3.85
C GLU A 107 -2.68 4.94 -4.88
N SER A 108 -3.76 4.99 -5.68
CA SER A 108 -4.18 3.88 -6.56
C SER A 108 -3.08 3.45 -7.52
N ARG A 109 -2.33 4.40 -8.07
CA ARG A 109 -1.23 4.10 -9.00
C ARG A 109 -0.13 3.29 -8.33
N THR A 110 0.38 3.77 -7.20
CA THR A 110 1.43 3.08 -6.43
C THR A 110 0.98 1.68 -6.02
N ILE A 111 -0.26 1.54 -5.51
CA ILE A 111 -0.82 0.25 -5.09
C ILE A 111 -0.92 -0.71 -6.27
N SER A 112 -1.44 -0.27 -7.43
CA SER A 112 -1.59 -1.11 -8.61
C SER A 112 -0.24 -1.59 -9.17
N VAL A 113 0.76 -0.73 -9.19
CA VAL A 113 2.11 -1.11 -9.64
C VAL A 113 2.76 -2.09 -8.68
N LEU A 114 2.64 -1.88 -7.37
CA LEU A 114 3.15 -2.81 -6.36
C LEU A 114 2.51 -4.20 -6.50
N GLU A 115 1.20 -4.26 -6.70
CA GLU A 115 0.49 -5.52 -6.93
C GLU A 115 0.94 -6.20 -8.22
N SER A 116 1.11 -5.44 -9.30
CA SER A 116 1.61 -5.97 -10.58
C SER A 116 3.03 -6.53 -10.45
N LEU A 117 3.91 -5.88 -9.71
CA LEU A 117 5.27 -6.35 -9.45
C LEU A 117 5.29 -7.68 -8.67
N GLU A 118 4.37 -7.86 -7.71
CA GLU A 118 4.31 -9.08 -6.90
C GLU A 118 3.58 -10.24 -7.58
N ASN A 119 2.53 -9.96 -8.35
CA ASN A 119 1.69 -10.98 -8.96
C ASN A 119 2.02 -11.26 -10.44
N GLY A 120 2.80 -10.40 -11.07
CA GLY A 120 3.19 -10.53 -12.48
C GLY A 120 2.05 -10.23 -13.47
N LYS A 121 1.04 -9.48 -13.04
CA LYS A 121 -0.08 -9.06 -13.89
C LYS A 121 0.26 -7.80 -14.68
#